data_c225fa375e379bf8e9a8ed7a46362ff3
#
_entry.id   c225fa375e379bf8e9a8ed7a46362ff3
#
_cell.length_a   1.000
_cell.length_b   1.000
_cell.length_c   1.000
_cell.angle_alpha   90.00
_cell.angle_beta   90.00
_cell.angle_gamma   90.00
#
_symmetry.space_group_name_H-M   'P 1'
#
loop_
_entity.id
_entity.type
_entity.pdbx_description
1 polymer ?
#
loop_
_entity_poly.entity_id
_entity_poly.type
_entity_poly.pdbx_seq_one_letter_code
_entity_poly.pdbx_strand_id
1 'polypeptide(L)'
;ENYQNKVEYRKVDNEILKECSNIALKVWNVLNVFDGGRIDLRIDKSGKMSFIEINPLAGLNPIHSDLPILCYKYGIEYTQLISMIVKSAIKRNNILQDECK
;
A
#
# COMPACT_ATOMS: atom_id res chain seq x y z
N GLU A 1 26.33 7.17 -0.10
CA GLU A 1 25.84 5.80 -0.21
C GLU A 1 24.43 5.74 -0.77
N ASN A 2 24.22 4.95 -1.77
CA ASN A 2 22.92 4.87 -2.41
C ASN A 2 22.08 3.76 -1.74
N TYR A 3 21.06 4.16 -1.00
CA TYR A 3 20.14 3.25 -0.31
C TYR A 3 19.54 2.22 -1.28
N GLN A 4 19.15 2.64 -2.46
CA GLN A 4 18.48 1.77 -3.43
C GLN A 4 19.37 0.64 -3.95
N ASN A 5 20.69 0.79 -3.88
CA ASN A 5 21.60 -0.28 -4.27
C ASN A 5 21.60 -1.45 -3.29
N LYS A 6 21.06 -1.25 -2.07
CA LYS A 6 21.03 -2.26 -1.01
C LYS A 6 19.66 -2.89 -0.85
N VAL A 7 18.64 -2.37 -1.51
CA VAL A 7 17.26 -2.87 -1.40
C VAL A 7 16.81 -3.42 -2.73
N GLU A 8 16.30 -4.63 -2.70
CA GLU A 8 15.78 -5.30 -3.89
C GLU A 8 14.27 -5.46 -3.77
N TYR A 9 13.56 -5.04 -4.81
CA TYR A 9 12.10 -5.13 -4.88
C TYR A 9 11.72 -6.29 -5.79
N ARG A 10 11.01 -7.27 -5.23
CA ARG A 10 10.56 -8.45 -5.99
C ARG A 10 9.07 -8.66 -5.85
N LYS A 11 8.45 -9.17 -6.90
CA LYS A 11 7.10 -9.69 -6.81
C LYS A 11 7.13 -11.03 -6.08
N VAL A 12 6.11 -11.27 -5.26
CA VAL A 12 5.93 -12.56 -4.61
C VAL A 12 5.05 -13.45 -5.47
N ASP A 13 5.05 -14.76 -5.20
CA ASP A 13 4.16 -15.67 -5.92
C ASP A 13 2.69 -15.43 -5.55
N ASN A 14 1.78 -16.00 -6.33
CA ASN A 14 0.35 -15.71 -6.19
C ASN A 14 -0.23 -16.16 -4.86
N GLU A 15 0.25 -17.26 -4.29
CA GLU A 15 -0.24 -17.74 -3.00
C GLU A 15 0.16 -16.81 -1.87
N ILE A 16 1.41 -16.37 -1.86
CA ILE A 16 1.91 -15.40 -0.88
C ILE A 16 1.19 -14.07 -1.05
N LEU A 17 1.01 -13.63 -2.28
CA LEU A 17 0.31 -12.38 -2.57
C LEU A 17 -1.13 -12.40 -2.05
N LYS A 18 -1.84 -13.52 -2.23
CA LYS A 18 -3.20 -13.69 -1.75
C LYS A 18 -3.27 -13.59 -0.23
N GLU A 19 -2.36 -14.27 0.46
CA GLU A 19 -2.29 -14.23 1.92
C GLU A 19 -1.96 -12.83 2.44
N CYS A 20 -0.99 -12.17 1.83
CA CYS A 20 -0.64 -10.78 2.14
C CYS A 20 -1.84 -9.86 1.96
N SER A 21 -2.56 -10.00 0.85
CA SER A 21 -3.71 -9.17 0.55
C SER A 21 -4.82 -9.35 1.57
N ASN A 22 -5.09 -10.59 1.99
CA ASN A 22 -6.12 -10.87 2.99
C ASN A 22 -5.78 -10.21 4.34
N ILE A 23 -4.54 -10.35 4.79
CA ILE A 23 -4.09 -9.74 6.05
C ILE A 23 -4.11 -8.21 5.93
N ALA A 24 -3.59 -7.68 4.84
CA ALA A 24 -3.51 -6.24 4.63
C ALA A 24 -4.88 -5.59 4.62
N LEU A 25 -5.85 -6.19 3.93
CA LEU A 25 -7.21 -5.64 3.89
C LEU A 25 -7.89 -5.69 5.25
N LYS A 26 -7.67 -6.76 6.00
CA LYS A 26 -8.20 -6.87 7.35
C LYS A 26 -7.65 -5.80 8.28
N VAL A 27 -6.33 -5.60 8.28
CA VAL A 27 -5.67 -4.57 9.08
C VAL A 27 -6.16 -3.18 8.66
N TRP A 28 -6.25 -2.95 7.36
CA TRP A 28 -6.71 -1.69 6.79
C TRP A 28 -8.09 -1.30 7.31
N ASN A 29 -9.00 -2.25 7.27
CA ASN A 29 -10.38 -2.00 7.70
C ASN A 29 -10.50 -1.83 9.22
N VAL A 30 -9.77 -2.65 9.99
CA VAL A 30 -9.82 -2.57 11.46
C VAL A 30 -9.26 -1.25 11.97
N LEU A 31 -8.20 -0.73 11.35
CA LEU A 31 -7.54 0.50 11.77
C LEU A 31 -8.11 1.76 11.11
N ASN A 32 -9.14 1.63 10.27
CA ASN A 32 -9.79 2.77 9.59
C ASN A 32 -8.79 3.63 8.82
N VAL A 33 -8.00 3.00 7.97
CA VAL A 33 -7.05 3.71 7.12
C VAL A 33 -7.72 4.06 5.79
N PHE A 34 -7.37 5.21 5.22
CA PHE A 34 -8.02 5.71 4.01
C PHE A 34 -7.02 6.06 2.92
N ASP A 35 -7.46 5.93 1.67
CA ASP A 35 -6.85 6.43 0.44
C ASP A 35 -5.60 5.69 0.01
N GLY A 36 -4.53 5.70 0.78
CA GLY A 36 -3.32 4.98 0.42
C GLY A 36 -2.35 4.88 1.57
N GLY A 37 -1.67 3.77 1.65
CA GLY A 37 -0.70 3.53 2.71
C GLY A 37 0.13 2.30 2.42
N ARG A 38 0.94 1.90 3.39
CA ARG A 38 1.80 0.73 3.28
C ARG A 38 1.65 -0.13 4.52
N ILE A 39 1.53 -1.43 4.30
CA ILE A 39 1.48 -2.41 5.38
C ILE A 39 2.71 -3.31 5.25
N ASP A 40 3.45 -3.45 6.32
CA ASP A 40 4.65 -4.27 6.38
C ASP A 40 4.31 -5.60 7.04
N LEU A 41 4.59 -6.67 6.32
CA LEU A 41 4.37 -8.05 6.77
C LEU A 41 5.69 -8.79 6.71
N ARG A 42 5.79 -9.87 7.49
CA ARG A 42 6.98 -10.69 7.50
C ARG A 42 6.61 -12.16 7.63
N ILE A 43 7.31 -13.00 6.87
CA ILE A 43 7.15 -14.45 6.94
C ILE A 43 8.28 -15.00 7.81
N ASP A 44 7.93 -15.76 8.83
CA ASP A 44 8.93 -16.38 9.70
C ASP A 44 9.47 -17.69 9.11
N LYS A 45 10.37 -18.34 9.82
CA LYS A 45 11.01 -19.58 9.35
C LYS A 45 10.02 -20.73 9.17
N SER A 46 8.90 -20.69 9.88
CA SER A 46 7.86 -21.72 9.77
C SER A 46 6.88 -21.46 8.63
N GLY A 47 7.05 -20.34 7.92
CA GLY A 47 6.15 -19.95 6.85
C GLY A 47 4.94 -19.14 7.31
N LYS A 48 4.87 -18.78 8.58
CA LYS A 48 3.77 -17.99 9.12
C LYS A 48 3.97 -16.51 8.80
N MET A 49 2.93 -15.89 8.28
CA MET A 49 2.94 -14.47 7.98
C MET A 49 2.44 -13.66 9.17
N SER A 50 3.18 -12.59 9.48
CA SER A 50 2.87 -11.74 10.62
C SER A 50 2.83 -10.28 10.21
N PHE A 51 1.88 -9.55 10.77
CA PHE A 51 1.80 -8.10 10.61
C PHE A 51 2.87 -7.45 11.49
N ILE A 52 3.60 -6.50 10.91
CA ILE A 52 4.65 -5.75 11.62
C ILE A 52 4.16 -4.34 11.93
N GLU A 53 3.85 -3.57 10.89
CA GLU A 53 3.41 -2.20 11.08
C GLU A 53 2.62 -1.69 9.88
N ILE A 54 1.94 -0.58 10.08
CA ILE A 54 1.25 0.12 9.01
C ILE A 54 1.74 1.57 8.95
N ASN A 55 1.95 2.06 7.74
CA ASN A 55 2.22 3.47 7.50
C ASN A 55 1.07 4.06 6.71
N PRO A 56 0.13 4.76 7.38
CA PRO A 56 -1.05 5.31 6.71
C PRO A 56 -0.74 6.53 5.85
N LEU A 57 0.46 7.10 6.00
CA LEU A 57 0.93 8.23 5.18
C LEU A 57 2.18 7.79 4.43
N ALA A 58 2.01 6.85 3.51
CA ALA A 58 3.13 6.31 2.76
C ALA A 58 3.80 7.41 1.91
N GLY A 59 5.12 7.32 1.80
CA GLY A 59 5.87 8.22 0.94
C GLY A 59 5.48 8.08 -0.52
N LEU A 60 5.49 9.18 -1.25
CA LEU A 60 5.05 9.24 -2.63
C LEU A 60 6.12 9.75 -3.59
N ASN A 61 7.39 9.70 -3.20
CA ASN A 61 8.47 10.03 -4.12
C ASN A 61 8.54 8.94 -5.21
N PRO A 62 8.45 9.30 -6.50
CA PRO A 62 8.35 8.27 -7.55
C PRO A 62 9.61 7.43 -7.71
N ILE A 63 10.75 7.90 -7.20
CA ILE A 63 12.04 7.21 -7.37
C ILE A 63 12.46 6.49 -6.08
N HIS A 64 12.17 7.07 -4.92
CA HIS A 64 12.70 6.60 -3.65
C HIS A 64 11.70 5.93 -2.71
N SER A 65 10.40 6.16 -2.89
CA SER A 65 9.39 5.64 -1.97
C SER A 65 8.92 4.25 -2.38
N ASP A 66 8.68 3.40 -1.38
CA ASP A 66 8.32 1.99 -1.61
C ASP A 66 7.01 1.83 -2.37
N LEU A 67 5.98 2.60 -2.02
CA LEU A 67 4.67 2.44 -2.65
C LEU A 67 4.70 2.71 -4.15
N PRO A 68 5.24 3.85 -4.65
CA PRO A 68 5.35 4.05 -6.08
C PRO A 68 6.21 3.01 -6.79
N ILE A 69 7.32 2.60 -6.18
CA ILE A 69 8.21 1.60 -6.77
C ILE A 69 7.49 0.26 -6.94
N LEU A 70 6.79 -0.19 -5.90
CA LEU A 70 6.06 -1.45 -5.94
C LEU A 70 4.89 -1.39 -6.93
N CYS A 71 4.16 -0.28 -6.96
CA CYS A 71 3.07 -0.10 -7.92
C CYS A 71 3.57 -0.21 -9.35
N TYR A 72 4.69 0.42 -9.66
CA TYR A 72 5.27 0.36 -10.99
C TYR A 72 5.60 -1.08 -11.39
N LYS A 73 6.14 -1.87 -10.46
CA LYS A 73 6.44 -3.29 -10.73
C LYS A 73 5.19 -4.12 -11.04
N TYR A 74 4.03 -3.71 -10.55
CA TYR A 74 2.76 -4.38 -10.82
C TYR A 74 1.96 -3.71 -11.94
N GLY A 75 2.61 -2.84 -12.73
CA GLY A 75 1.99 -2.24 -13.90
C GLY A 75 1.17 -0.99 -13.64
N ILE A 76 1.28 -0.43 -12.44
CA ILE A 76 0.59 0.81 -12.08
C ILE A 76 1.59 1.96 -12.16
N GLU A 77 1.40 2.86 -13.11
CA GLU A 77 2.27 4.01 -13.26
C GLU A 77 2.01 5.04 -12.18
N TYR A 78 2.98 5.91 -11.95
CA TYR A 78 2.92 6.92 -10.88
C TYR A 78 1.67 7.80 -10.98
N THR A 79 1.36 8.27 -12.17
CA THR A 79 0.17 9.12 -12.37
C THR A 79 -1.12 8.37 -12.05
N GLN A 80 -1.17 7.08 -12.36
CA GLN A 80 -2.32 6.24 -12.01
C GLN A 80 -2.44 6.08 -10.49
N LEU A 81 -1.32 5.86 -9.81
CA LEU A 81 -1.31 5.75 -8.35
C LEU A 81 -1.84 7.02 -7.69
N ILE A 82 -1.31 8.18 -8.08
CA ILE A 82 -1.75 9.46 -7.54
C ILE A 82 -3.23 9.70 -7.84
N SER A 83 -3.67 9.39 -9.06
CA SER A 83 -5.07 9.52 -9.44
C SER A 83 -5.98 8.66 -8.56
N MET A 84 -5.58 7.42 -8.26
CA MET A 84 -6.36 6.52 -7.41
C MET A 84 -6.50 7.07 -5.99
N ILE A 85 -5.41 7.60 -5.43
CA ILE A 85 -5.43 8.20 -4.09
C ILE A 85 -6.35 9.40 -4.05
N VAL A 86 -6.22 10.30 -5.01
CA VAL A 86 -7.04 11.52 -5.09
C VAL A 86 -8.52 11.18 -5.28
N LYS A 87 -8.83 10.25 -6.18
CA LYS A 87 -10.21 9.83 -6.42
C LYS A 87 -10.83 9.18 -5.19
N SER A 88 -10.06 8.40 -4.44
CA SER A 88 -10.52 7.82 -3.18
C SER A 88 -10.89 8.91 -2.18
N ALA A 89 -10.03 9.90 -2.02
CA ALA A 89 -10.26 11.02 -1.11
C ALA A 89 -11.46 11.86 -1.52
N ILE A 90 -11.61 12.13 -2.81
CA ILE A 90 -12.75 12.89 -3.35
C ILE A 90 -14.06 12.15 -3.06
N LYS A 91 -14.10 10.86 -3.37
CA LYS A 91 -15.30 10.04 -3.15
C LYS A 91 -15.72 10.06 -1.69
N ARG A 92 -14.77 9.91 -0.78
CA ARG A 92 -15.02 9.92 0.66
C ARG A 92 -15.56 11.28 1.12
N ASN A 93 -14.96 12.38 0.66
CA ASN A 93 -15.36 13.73 1.04
C ASN A 93 -16.68 14.16 0.39
N ASN A 94 -16.96 13.71 -0.83
CA ASN A 94 -18.23 14.00 -1.49
C ASN A 94 -19.42 13.39 -0.75
N ILE A 95 -19.23 12.18 -0.20
CA ILE A 95 -20.27 11.56 0.66
C ILE A 95 -20.54 12.44 1.86
N LEU A 96 -19.49 12.97 2.52
CA LEU A 96 -19.64 13.87 3.66
C LEU A 96 -20.31 15.19 3.27
N GLN A 97 -19.98 15.75 2.11
CA GLN A 97 -20.60 16.99 1.62
C GLN A 97 -22.09 16.80 1.34
N ASP A 98 -22.46 15.65 0.77
CA ASP A 98 -23.87 15.36 0.50
C ASP A 98 -24.67 15.24 1.80
N GLU A 99 -24.07 14.71 2.85
CA GLU A 99 -24.71 14.63 4.16
C GLU A 99 -24.87 16.00 4.81
N CYS A 100 -24.00 16.94 4.49
CA CYS A 100 -24.06 18.30 5.04
C CYS A 100 -25.06 19.21 4.34
N LYS A 101 -25.56 18.77 3.19
CA LYS A 101 -26.61 19.51 2.46
C LYS A 101 -27.99 19.17 3.00
#